data_f498d77ed0d1ca4ac04b399cb98c6742
#
_entry.id   f498d77ed0d1ca4ac04b399cb98c6742
#
_cell.length_a   1.000
_cell.length_b   1.000
_cell.length_c   1.000
_cell.angle_alpha   90.00
_cell.angle_beta   90.00
_cell.angle_gamma   90.00
#
_symmetry.space_group_name_H-M   'P 1'
#
loop_
_entity.id
_entity.type
_entity.pdbx_description
1 polymer ?
#
loop_
_entity_poly.entity_id
_entity_poly.type
_entity_poly.pdbx_seq_one_letter_code
_entity_poly.pdbx_strand_id
1 'polypeptide(L)'
;TTFLEKHTEVYGIDPTSVFHSHAFDAANMILGCVEEVGVVDGEDLHVGRQAMRDCLDATSGFDGITGTLTCNEYGDCADPQITVSQLTAGEYEPIWP
;
A
#
# COMPACT_ATOMS: atom_id res chain seq x y z
N THR A 1 11.18 11.42 2.87
CA THR A 1 9.75 11.54 2.61
C THR A 1 8.96 11.57 3.90
N THR A 2 7.80 12.16 3.88
CA THR A 2 6.93 12.29 5.07
C THR A 2 6.60 10.95 5.74
N PHE A 3 6.46 9.86 4.96
CA PHE A 3 6.24 8.52 5.50
C PHE A 3 7.44 8.04 6.34
N LEU A 4 8.65 8.12 5.80
CA LEU A 4 9.87 7.69 6.51
C LEU A 4 10.13 8.51 7.77
N GLU A 5 9.95 9.82 7.68
CA GLU A 5 10.08 10.73 8.82
C GLU A 5 9.12 10.37 9.96
N LYS A 6 7.84 10.16 9.63
CA LYS A 6 6.82 9.75 10.61
C LYS A 6 7.08 8.35 11.17
N HIS A 7 7.52 7.41 10.33
CA HIS A 7 7.87 6.07 10.80
C HIS A 7 8.99 6.15 11.85
N THR A 8 10.06 6.89 11.55
CA THR A 8 11.20 7.05 12.46
C THR A 8 10.80 7.81 13.72
N GLU A 9 9.93 8.82 13.62
CA GLU A 9 9.40 9.56 14.77
C GLU A 9 8.62 8.63 15.73
N VAL A 10 7.78 7.73 15.19
CA VAL A 10 6.93 6.85 16.01
C VAL A 10 7.70 5.65 16.58
N TYR A 11 8.56 5.04 15.77
CA TYR A 11 9.21 3.77 16.11
C TYR A 11 10.69 3.90 16.48
N GLY A 12 11.31 5.06 16.28
CA GLY A 12 12.71 5.31 16.60
C GLY A 12 13.73 4.64 15.67
N ILE A 13 13.25 3.95 14.63
CA ILE A 13 14.07 3.25 13.63
C ILE A 13 13.47 3.45 12.24
N ASP A 14 14.30 3.33 11.22
CA ASP A 14 13.83 3.26 9.85
C ASP A 14 13.11 1.93 9.56
N PRO A 15 12.22 1.87 8.55
CA PRO A 15 11.58 0.61 8.16
C PRO A 15 12.61 -0.48 7.87
N THR A 16 12.38 -1.67 8.43
CA THR A 16 13.33 -2.80 8.34
C THR A 16 13.19 -3.65 7.08
N SER A 17 12.18 -3.38 6.25
CA SER A 17 11.86 -4.17 5.05
C SER A 17 11.55 -3.24 3.87
N VAL A 18 11.75 -3.74 2.67
CA VAL A 18 11.42 -3.05 1.41
C VAL A 18 9.91 -3.00 1.12
N PHE A 19 9.09 -3.72 1.89
CA PHE A 19 7.64 -3.80 1.67
C PHE A 19 6.82 -2.77 2.46
N HIS A 20 7.45 -1.93 3.25
CA HIS A 20 6.79 -0.95 4.12
C HIS A 20 5.89 0.04 3.36
N SER A 21 6.33 0.52 2.21
CA SER A 21 5.56 1.46 1.38
C SER A 21 4.32 0.81 0.77
N HIS A 22 4.43 -0.42 0.29
CA HIS A 22 3.29 -1.18 -0.23
C HIS A 22 2.28 -1.53 0.87
N ALA A 23 2.75 -1.88 2.06
CA ALA A 23 1.89 -2.14 3.21
C ALA A 23 1.12 -0.88 3.63
N PHE A 24 1.76 0.27 3.60
CA PHE A 24 1.13 1.56 3.88
C PHE A 24 0.02 1.88 2.88
N ASP A 25 0.28 1.76 1.59
CA ASP A 25 -0.72 1.99 0.55
C ASP A 25 -1.89 1.00 0.65
N ALA A 26 -1.61 -0.28 0.85
CA ALA A 26 -2.64 -1.30 1.04
C ALA A 26 -3.54 -0.99 2.24
N ALA A 27 -2.97 -0.58 3.37
CA ALA A 27 -3.74 -0.17 4.54
C ALA A 27 -4.63 1.03 4.25
N ASN A 28 -4.12 2.05 3.55
CA ASN A 28 -4.91 3.23 3.19
C ASN A 28 -6.03 2.91 2.20
N MET A 29 -5.81 2.01 1.25
CA MET A 29 -6.86 1.52 0.35
C MET A 29 -7.98 0.81 1.13
N ILE A 30 -7.62 -0.06 2.06
CA ILE A 30 -8.58 -0.77 2.91
C ILE A 30 -9.37 0.22 3.78
N LEU A 31 -8.70 1.15 4.45
CA LEU A 31 -9.36 2.15 5.30
C LEU A 31 -10.27 3.07 4.48
N GLY A 32 -9.86 3.48 3.28
CA GLY A 32 -10.69 4.26 2.37
C GLY A 32 -11.96 3.51 1.96
N CYS A 33 -11.86 2.22 1.67
CA CYS A 33 -13.03 1.39 1.38
C CYS A 33 -13.92 1.19 2.62
N VAL A 34 -13.36 1.05 3.81
CA VAL A 34 -14.13 1.00 5.06
C VAL A 34 -14.94 2.29 5.25
N GLU A 35 -14.35 3.45 4.98
CA GLU A 35 -15.07 4.74 5.03
C GLU A 35 -16.21 4.80 4.00
N GLU A 36 -15.98 4.28 2.80
CA GLU A 36 -16.94 4.35 1.70
C GLU A 36 -18.13 3.42 1.89
N VAL A 37 -17.89 2.16 2.27
CA VAL A 37 -18.91 1.10 2.33
C VAL A 37 -19.37 0.76 3.74
N GLY A 38 -18.67 1.23 4.77
CA GLY A 38 -19.03 0.99 6.16
C GLY A 38 -20.32 1.69 6.56
N VAL A 39 -21.12 1.01 7.38
CA VAL A 39 -22.36 1.56 7.95
C VAL A 39 -22.26 1.61 9.47
N VAL A 40 -22.40 2.78 10.02
CA VAL A 40 -22.41 3.00 11.48
C VAL A 40 -23.83 2.81 12.01
N ASP A 41 -23.98 1.93 12.99
CA ASP A 41 -25.21 1.71 13.73
C ASP A 41 -24.93 1.80 15.23
N GLY A 42 -25.24 2.95 15.82
CA GLY A 42 -24.88 3.26 17.21
C GLY A 42 -23.37 3.32 17.41
N GLU A 43 -22.82 2.42 18.21
CA GLU A 43 -21.37 2.28 18.46
C GLU A 43 -20.71 1.22 17.57
N ASP A 44 -21.50 0.56 16.71
CA ASP A 44 -21.04 -0.52 15.86
C ASP A 44 -20.79 -0.03 14.43
N LEU A 45 -19.70 -0.53 13.83
CA LEU A 45 -19.38 -0.35 12.42
C LEU A 45 -19.58 -1.67 11.68
N HIS A 46 -20.50 -1.69 10.74
CA HIS A 46 -20.78 -2.85 9.89
C HIS A 46 -20.12 -2.68 8.53
N VAL A 47 -19.29 -3.64 8.13
CA VAL A 47 -18.64 -3.67 6.82
C VAL A 47 -18.95 -4.99 6.12
N GLY A 48 -19.72 -4.92 5.03
CA GLY A 48 -20.07 -6.09 4.22
C GLY A 48 -18.85 -6.62 3.45
N ARG A 49 -18.61 -7.93 3.48
CA ARG A 49 -17.46 -8.54 2.80
C ARG A 49 -17.50 -8.32 1.29
N GLN A 50 -18.68 -8.48 0.67
CA GLN A 50 -18.83 -8.29 -0.77
C GLN A 50 -18.67 -6.81 -1.15
N ALA A 51 -19.29 -5.90 -0.39
CA ALA A 51 -19.15 -4.46 -0.61
C ALA A 51 -17.67 -4.02 -0.51
N MET A 52 -16.93 -4.59 0.44
CA MET A 52 -15.51 -4.33 0.63
C MET A 52 -14.67 -4.81 -0.56
N ARG A 53 -14.93 -6.03 -1.05
CA ARG A 53 -14.27 -6.56 -2.24
C ARG A 53 -14.57 -5.72 -3.48
N ASP A 54 -15.84 -5.39 -3.71
CA ASP A 54 -16.24 -4.59 -4.86
C ASP A 54 -15.60 -3.19 -4.83
N CYS A 55 -15.49 -2.59 -3.66
CA CYS A 55 -14.80 -1.31 -3.48
C CYS A 55 -13.30 -1.42 -3.82
N LEU A 56 -12.61 -2.42 -3.31
CA LEU A 56 -11.18 -2.64 -3.59
C LEU A 56 -10.94 -2.95 -5.07
N ASP A 57 -11.77 -3.82 -5.66
CA ASP A 57 -11.66 -4.18 -7.10
C ASP A 57 -11.94 -2.97 -8.02
N ALA A 58 -12.76 -2.04 -7.57
CA ALA A 58 -13.07 -0.80 -8.31
C ALA A 58 -12.01 0.30 -8.14
N THR A 59 -10.94 0.07 -7.39
CA THR A 59 -9.88 1.07 -7.19
C THR A 59 -9.26 1.47 -8.53
N SER A 60 -9.29 2.77 -8.81
CA SER A 60 -8.72 3.34 -10.03
C SER A 60 -8.11 4.70 -9.73
N GLY A 61 -6.84 4.86 -10.08
CA GLY A 61 -6.14 6.14 -9.90
C GLY A 61 -5.91 6.50 -8.44
N PHE A 62 -5.77 5.51 -7.54
CA PHE A 62 -5.43 5.76 -6.14
C PHE A 62 -4.02 6.33 -6.02
N ASP A 63 -3.91 7.50 -5.41
CA ASP A 63 -2.63 8.22 -5.26
C ASP A 63 -1.88 7.71 -4.01
N GLY A 64 -1.13 6.64 -4.20
CA GLY A 64 -0.31 6.03 -3.16
C GLY A 64 1.12 6.56 -3.12
N ILE A 65 1.85 6.25 -2.06
CA ILE A 65 3.28 6.60 -1.96
C ILE A 65 4.16 5.73 -2.88
N THR A 66 3.64 4.59 -3.33
CA THR A 66 4.31 3.70 -4.30
C THR A 66 3.99 4.03 -5.76
N GLY A 67 3.09 4.96 -6.00
CA GLY A 67 2.62 5.37 -7.32
C GLY A 67 1.10 5.44 -7.41
N THR A 68 0.59 5.58 -8.64
CA THR A 68 -0.85 5.59 -8.90
C THR A 68 -1.35 4.16 -9.08
N LEU A 69 -2.22 3.70 -8.17
CA LEU A 69 -2.67 2.32 -8.14
C LEU A 69 -4.05 2.17 -8.79
N THR A 70 -4.15 1.22 -9.71
CA THR A 70 -5.41 0.82 -10.35
C THR A 70 -5.48 -0.70 -10.35
N CYS A 71 -6.56 -1.25 -9.77
CA CYS A 71 -6.76 -2.69 -9.71
C CYS A 71 -7.26 -3.24 -11.04
N ASN A 72 -6.73 -4.39 -11.43
CA ASN A 72 -7.17 -5.14 -12.61
C ASN A 72 -8.20 -6.22 -12.26
N GLU A 73 -8.64 -6.97 -13.26
CA GLU A 73 -9.62 -8.06 -13.12
C GLU A 73 -9.16 -9.21 -12.22
N TYR A 74 -7.86 -9.32 -11.93
CA TYR A 74 -7.27 -10.35 -11.06
C TYR A 74 -7.04 -9.86 -9.63
N GLY A 75 -7.36 -8.60 -9.33
CA GLY A 75 -7.11 -7.99 -8.02
C GLY A 75 -5.67 -7.51 -7.83
N ASP A 76 -4.89 -7.43 -8.89
CA ASP A 76 -3.55 -6.84 -8.87
C ASP A 76 -3.66 -5.33 -9.07
N CYS A 77 -3.17 -4.57 -8.09
CA CYS A 77 -3.32 -3.11 -8.03
C CYS A 77 -1.98 -2.38 -8.11
N ALA A 78 -0.88 -3.11 -8.12
CA ALA A 78 0.44 -2.50 -8.05
C ALA A 78 0.91 -1.97 -9.42
N ASP A 79 1.66 -0.87 -9.39
CA ASP A 79 2.51 -0.41 -10.48
C ASP A 79 3.96 -0.46 -9.98
N PRO A 80 4.55 -1.68 -9.88
CA PRO A 80 5.80 -1.86 -9.17
C PRO A 80 6.98 -1.32 -9.96
N GLN A 81 7.80 -0.51 -9.30
CA GLN A 81 9.13 -0.18 -9.77
C GLN A 81 10.08 -1.32 -9.35
N ILE A 82 10.44 -2.16 -10.28
CA ILE A 82 11.32 -3.31 -10.04
C ILE A 82 12.74 -2.96 -10.47
N THR A 83 13.70 -3.24 -9.61
CA THR A 83 15.11 -3.14 -9.94
C THR A 83 15.79 -4.50 -9.83
N VAL A 84 16.80 -4.73 -10.64
CA VAL A 84 17.69 -5.88 -10.50
C VAL A 84 19.01 -5.38 -9.97
N SER A 85 19.47 -5.98 -8.89
CA SER A 85 20.76 -5.64 -8.28
C SER A 85 21.71 -6.82 -8.35
N GLN A 86 22.99 -6.54 -8.57
CA GLN A 86 24.06 -7.51 -8.54
C GLN A 86 24.88 -7.33 -7.26
N LEU A 87 25.27 -8.44 -6.65
CA LEU A 87 26.20 -8.40 -5.52
C LEU A 87 27.63 -8.27 -6.06
N THR A 88 28.26 -7.11 -5.81
CA THR A 88 29.63 -6.80 -6.22
C THR A 88 30.43 -6.39 -5.00
N ALA A 89 31.51 -7.10 -4.71
CA ALA A 89 32.40 -6.82 -3.58
C ALA A 89 31.70 -6.71 -2.20
N GLY A 90 30.56 -7.43 -2.01
CA GLY A 90 29.79 -7.42 -0.78
C GLY A 90 28.70 -6.36 -0.69
N GLU A 91 28.52 -5.57 -1.74
CA GLU A 91 27.46 -4.55 -1.84
C GLU A 91 26.51 -4.85 -2.99
N TYR A 92 25.23 -4.48 -2.83
CA TYR A 92 24.22 -4.60 -3.88
C TYR A 92 24.23 -3.35 -4.76
N GLU A 93 24.61 -3.53 -6.02
CA GLU A 93 24.59 -2.47 -7.03
C GLU A 93 23.43 -2.69 -8.00
N PRO A 94 22.56 -1.66 -8.22
CA PRO A 94 21.49 -1.77 -9.20
C PRO A 94 22.10 -1.86 -10.62
N ILE A 95 21.70 -2.88 -11.38
CA ILE A 95 22.14 -3.08 -12.75
C ILE A 95 21.02 -2.93 -13.78
N TRP A 96 19.76 -2.79 -13.31
CA TRP A 96 18.60 -2.58 -14.15
C TRP A 96 17.44 -1.97 -13.32
N PRO A 97 16.64 -1.09 -13.83
CA PRO A 97 16.85 -0.16 -14.93
C PRO A 97 17.95 0.78 -14.64
#